data_54cc285c4ddef8c15035fb6893eb9686
#
_entry.id   54cc285c4ddef8c15035fb6893eb9686
#
_cell.length_a   1.000
_cell.length_b   1.000
_cell.length_c   1.000
_cell.angle_alpha   90.00
_cell.angle_beta   90.00
_cell.angle_gamma   90.00
#
_symmetry.space_group_name_H-M   'P 1'
#
loop_
_entity.id
_entity.type
_entity.pdbx_description
1 polymer ?
#
loop_
_entity_poly.entity_id
_entity_poly.type
_entity_poly.pdbx_seq_one_letter_code
_entity_poly.pdbx_strand_id
1 'polypeptide(L)'
;MKFIDLTIPFGIATPPWPTYEPLQVKYMKRLAPNGANGQIVSHSNHVGTHLDGEIHFYTPGKDIASLDFDFLAGDAAIVDLSDCCGDFDIYTPDMIEERVEVHEGDILIIHTGYHHFGWDQPYGNEVRYMVMHPGPDARFAHWCEEKKIKWIGVDCGSADHPMNTKIRDWMPAQAADCDAYFQETYGKSLPEIFTKDMYQMMHLWMFPKGIIHAECVGGDIDLLVNRRVQVGCFPWRFVDGESSIARIVAMVDEYEYQELMARKADLPKTKFGDCYDPVHVERLGGRGRTY
;
A
#
# COMPACT_ATOMS: atom_id res chain seq x y z
N MET A 1 7.13 -21.41 -11.36
CA MET A 1 6.76 -20.28 -10.50
C MET A 1 7.16 -18.99 -11.20
N LYS A 2 6.26 -18.03 -11.31
CA LYS A 2 6.44 -16.70 -11.87
C LYS A 2 6.01 -15.66 -10.83
N PHE A 3 6.44 -14.43 -11.02
CA PHE A 3 6.15 -13.34 -10.08
C PHE A 3 5.40 -12.22 -10.78
N ILE A 4 4.40 -11.67 -10.09
CA ILE A 4 3.68 -10.46 -10.47
C ILE A 4 3.99 -9.41 -9.41
N ASP A 5 4.45 -8.25 -9.85
CA ASP A 5 4.92 -7.19 -8.96
C ASP A 5 3.73 -6.35 -8.48
N LEU A 6 3.56 -6.27 -7.17
CA LEU A 6 2.53 -5.49 -6.49
C LEU A 6 3.10 -4.23 -5.82
N THR A 7 4.26 -3.77 -6.29
CA THR A 7 5.00 -2.66 -5.69
C THR A 7 4.95 -1.45 -6.61
N ILE A 8 4.62 -0.26 -6.08
CA ILE A 8 4.75 0.98 -6.87
C ILE A 8 6.23 1.33 -7.08
N PRO A 9 6.60 1.95 -8.20
CA PRO A 9 7.96 2.44 -8.41
C PRO A 9 8.36 3.41 -7.30
N PHE A 10 9.61 3.32 -6.84
CA PHE A 10 10.17 4.19 -5.80
C PHE A 10 11.08 5.25 -6.43
N GLY A 11 10.74 6.52 -6.28
CA GLY A 11 11.47 7.63 -6.88
C GLY A 11 11.26 8.94 -6.12
N ILE A 12 11.97 10.00 -6.52
CA ILE A 12 11.96 11.32 -5.83
C ILE A 12 10.55 11.89 -5.65
N ALA A 13 9.63 11.60 -6.56
CA ALA A 13 8.27 12.08 -6.49
C ALA A 13 7.30 11.12 -5.76
N THR A 14 7.80 10.00 -5.22
CA THR A 14 6.98 9.11 -4.39
C THR A 14 6.58 9.85 -3.12
N PRO A 15 5.28 10.06 -2.85
CA PRO A 15 4.86 10.77 -1.67
C PRO A 15 5.14 9.92 -0.41
N PRO A 16 5.67 10.53 0.66
CA PRO A 16 5.66 9.90 1.98
C PRO A 16 4.25 10.00 2.57
N TRP A 17 4.01 9.31 3.67
CA TRP A 17 2.85 9.62 4.49
C TRP A 17 2.86 11.12 4.88
N PRO A 18 1.72 11.84 4.86
CA PRO A 18 1.69 13.29 5.06
C PRO A 18 2.48 13.73 6.28
N THR A 19 3.32 14.75 6.12
CA THR A 19 4.26 15.33 7.12
C THR A 19 5.57 14.57 7.34
N TYR A 20 5.76 13.38 6.77
CA TYR A 20 7.05 12.69 6.84
C TYR A 20 8.03 13.23 5.78
N GLU A 21 9.33 13.01 5.99
CA GLU A 21 10.35 13.45 5.04
C GLU A 21 10.27 12.68 3.73
N PRO A 22 10.26 13.40 2.57
CA PRO A 22 10.26 12.77 1.27
C PRO A 22 11.61 12.13 0.96
N LEU A 23 11.62 11.22 -0.03
CA LEU A 23 12.83 10.63 -0.56
C LEU A 23 13.80 11.68 -1.09
N GLN A 24 15.05 11.61 -0.65
CA GLN A 24 16.17 12.41 -1.14
C GLN A 24 17.21 11.50 -1.75
N VAL A 25 17.67 11.84 -2.95
CA VAL A 25 18.74 11.10 -3.66
C VAL A 25 19.87 12.05 -4.00
N LYS A 26 21.08 11.71 -3.56
CA LYS A 26 22.30 12.44 -3.86
C LYS A 26 23.33 11.51 -4.51
N TYR A 27 23.83 11.88 -5.68
CA TYR A 27 24.95 11.18 -6.26
C TYR A 27 26.25 11.57 -5.55
N MET A 28 26.91 10.61 -4.94
CA MET A 28 28.25 10.76 -4.38
C MET A 28 29.36 10.44 -5.40
N LYS A 29 29.04 9.62 -6.40
CA LYS A 29 29.92 9.26 -7.52
C LYS A 29 29.15 9.37 -8.84
N ARG A 30 29.84 9.76 -9.89
CA ARG A 30 29.32 9.80 -11.25
C ARG A 30 30.21 8.98 -12.16
N LEU A 31 29.62 8.36 -13.17
CA LEU A 31 30.30 7.45 -14.08
C LEU A 31 31.52 8.14 -14.77
N ALA A 32 31.34 9.36 -15.31
CA ALA A 32 32.38 10.06 -16.05
C ALA A 32 33.66 10.26 -15.25
N PRO A 33 33.68 10.84 -14.02
CA PRO A 33 34.94 11.02 -13.30
C PRO A 33 35.40 9.81 -12.50
N ASN A 34 34.52 8.85 -12.17
CA ASN A 34 34.82 7.81 -11.18
C ASN A 34 34.67 6.38 -11.71
N GLY A 35 34.26 6.19 -12.97
CA GLY A 35 34.03 4.86 -13.56
C GLY A 35 32.84 4.09 -12.96
N ALA A 36 32.09 4.69 -12.03
CA ALA A 36 30.92 4.11 -11.41
C ALA A 36 29.94 5.19 -10.92
N ASN A 37 28.64 4.87 -10.88
CA ASN A 37 27.66 5.66 -10.17
C ASN A 37 27.51 5.16 -8.74
N GLY A 38 27.34 6.09 -7.79
CA GLY A 38 27.04 5.80 -6.40
C GLY A 38 26.07 6.84 -5.87
N GLN A 39 25.07 6.40 -5.11
CA GLN A 39 24.03 7.26 -4.54
C GLN A 39 24.00 7.12 -3.03
N ILE A 40 23.63 8.21 -2.38
CA ILE A 40 23.10 8.22 -0.99
C ILE A 40 21.61 8.42 -1.13
N VAL A 41 20.85 7.60 -0.43
CA VAL A 41 19.39 7.66 -0.36
C VAL A 41 18.99 7.91 1.09
N SER A 42 18.17 8.91 1.32
CA SER A 42 17.58 9.23 2.63
C SER A 42 16.07 9.35 2.48
N HIS A 43 15.33 8.68 3.34
CA HIS A 43 13.87 8.67 3.30
C HIS A 43 13.30 8.29 4.67
N SER A 44 12.02 8.64 4.92
CA SER A 44 11.25 7.98 5.97
C SER A 44 10.92 6.54 5.55
N ASN A 45 10.62 5.66 6.50
CA ASN A 45 10.22 4.30 6.15
C ASN A 45 8.82 4.24 5.51
N HIS A 46 7.97 5.24 5.78
CA HIS A 46 6.59 5.34 5.29
C HIS A 46 6.53 6.15 3.99
N VAL A 47 7.15 5.63 2.94
CA VAL A 47 7.20 6.24 1.60
C VAL A 47 7.12 5.18 0.52
N GLY A 48 6.12 5.29 -0.37
CA GLY A 48 5.86 4.23 -1.35
C GLY A 48 5.41 2.93 -0.70
N THR A 49 5.58 1.81 -1.39
CA THR A 49 5.19 0.50 -0.86
C THR A 49 6.10 0.11 0.31
N HIS A 50 5.53 -0.04 1.49
CA HIS A 50 6.23 -0.37 2.73
C HIS A 50 5.39 -1.30 3.61
N LEU A 51 6.03 -1.91 4.60
CA LEU A 51 5.40 -2.71 5.63
C LEU A 51 5.63 -2.04 6.98
N ASP A 52 4.56 -1.75 7.69
CA ASP A 52 4.62 -1.30 9.07
C ASP A 52 4.85 -2.49 10.01
N GLY A 53 5.70 -2.29 11.01
CA GLY A 53 5.93 -3.27 12.08
C GLY A 53 5.15 -2.93 13.33
N GLU A 54 5.00 -3.91 14.23
CA GLU A 54 4.26 -3.73 15.48
C GLU A 54 4.78 -2.54 16.30
N ILE A 55 6.11 -2.36 16.37
CA ILE A 55 6.73 -1.29 17.18
C ILE A 55 6.48 0.13 16.64
N HIS A 56 5.87 0.27 15.47
CA HIS A 56 5.44 1.58 14.97
C HIS A 56 4.42 2.24 15.91
N PHE A 57 3.45 1.50 16.41
CA PHE A 57 2.45 1.98 17.36
C PHE A 57 2.40 1.20 18.69
N TYR A 58 3.10 0.07 18.78
CA TYR A 58 3.10 -0.81 19.95
C TYR A 58 4.53 -1.16 20.38
N THR A 59 5.13 -0.34 21.22
CA THR A 59 6.56 -0.46 21.64
C THR A 59 6.97 -1.84 22.15
N PRO A 60 6.13 -2.65 22.85
CA PRO A 60 6.48 -4.03 23.22
C PRO A 60 6.46 -5.04 22.07
N GLY A 61 6.05 -4.60 20.85
CA GLY A 61 5.91 -5.44 19.69
C GLY A 61 7.23 -5.89 19.06
N LYS A 62 7.14 -6.64 17.98
CA LYS A 62 8.27 -7.09 17.17
C LYS A 62 8.73 -6.00 16.22
N ASP A 63 10.04 -5.90 16.01
CA ASP A 63 10.63 -5.14 14.91
C ASP A 63 10.54 -5.90 13.58
N ILE A 64 10.82 -5.22 12.48
CA ILE A 64 10.78 -5.83 11.13
C ILE A 64 11.76 -7.01 11.00
N ALA A 65 12.94 -6.97 11.65
CA ALA A 65 13.92 -8.04 11.57
C ALA A 65 13.46 -9.35 12.24
N SER A 66 12.51 -9.26 13.15
CA SER A 66 11.96 -10.39 13.92
C SER A 66 10.79 -11.09 13.22
N LEU A 67 10.31 -10.57 12.08
CA LEU A 67 9.27 -11.21 11.28
C LEU A 67 9.87 -12.34 10.46
N ASP A 68 9.32 -13.54 10.56
CA ASP A 68 9.73 -14.70 9.77
C ASP A 68 9.03 -14.76 8.39
N PHE A 69 9.56 -15.62 7.52
CA PHE A 69 8.98 -15.76 6.19
C PHE A 69 7.60 -16.42 6.17
N ASP A 70 7.26 -17.24 7.15
CA ASP A 70 5.94 -17.87 7.26
C ASP A 70 4.86 -16.83 7.62
N PHE A 71 5.28 -15.72 8.26
CA PHE A 71 4.44 -14.56 8.47
C PHE A 71 4.38 -13.67 7.23
N LEU A 72 5.56 -13.37 6.62
CA LEU A 72 5.68 -12.44 5.51
C LEU A 72 5.11 -12.96 4.19
N ALA A 73 5.00 -14.27 4.02
CA ALA A 73 4.50 -14.89 2.79
C ALA A 73 3.47 -15.98 3.10
N GLY A 74 2.56 -16.22 2.16
CA GLY A 74 1.53 -17.24 2.29
C GLY A 74 0.34 -17.05 1.36
N ASP A 75 -0.73 -17.78 1.66
CA ASP A 75 -2.01 -17.63 0.95
C ASP A 75 -2.58 -16.24 1.19
N ALA A 76 -3.03 -15.62 0.13
CA ALA A 76 -3.60 -14.28 0.15
C ALA A 76 -4.94 -14.23 -0.57
N ALA A 77 -5.87 -13.45 -0.03
CA ALA A 77 -7.08 -13.02 -0.71
C ALA A 77 -6.89 -11.56 -1.17
N ILE A 78 -7.05 -11.30 -2.46
CA ILE A 78 -7.02 -9.95 -3.03
C ILE A 78 -8.43 -9.58 -3.43
N VAL A 79 -9.04 -8.62 -2.74
CA VAL A 79 -10.43 -8.19 -2.96
C VAL A 79 -10.48 -6.89 -3.75
N ASP A 80 -11.39 -6.80 -4.72
CA ASP A 80 -11.67 -5.58 -5.47
C ASP A 80 -12.90 -4.87 -4.90
N LEU A 81 -12.69 -3.66 -4.42
CA LEU A 81 -13.73 -2.75 -3.93
C LEU A 81 -13.84 -1.49 -4.80
N SER A 82 -13.12 -1.41 -5.92
CA SER A 82 -13.04 -0.22 -6.75
C SER A 82 -14.35 0.16 -7.44
N ASP A 83 -15.26 -0.80 -7.58
CA ASP A 83 -16.60 -0.59 -8.16
C ASP A 83 -17.63 -0.07 -7.15
N CYS A 84 -17.32 -0.12 -5.86
CA CYS A 84 -18.28 0.21 -4.79
C CYS A 84 -17.72 1.13 -3.71
N CYS A 85 -16.44 1.48 -3.75
CA CYS A 85 -15.81 2.39 -2.79
C CYS A 85 -15.10 3.53 -3.53
N GLY A 86 -15.59 4.75 -3.33
CA GLY A 86 -15.00 6.00 -3.83
C GLY A 86 -14.42 6.87 -2.71
N ASP A 87 -14.32 8.19 -3.00
CA ASP A 87 -13.78 9.14 -2.05
C ASP A 87 -14.57 9.12 -0.73
N PHE A 88 -13.83 8.92 0.37
CA PHE A 88 -14.31 8.86 1.75
C PHE A 88 -15.24 7.68 2.09
N ASP A 89 -15.44 6.71 1.21
CA ASP A 89 -16.30 5.57 1.51
C ASP A 89 -15.76 4.69 2.64
N ILE A 90 -16.69 3.96 3.25
CA ILE A 90 -16.38 2.99 4.31
C ILE A 90 -16.64 1.58 3.78
N TYR A 91 -15.61 0.74 3.80
CA TYR A 91 -15.78 -0.68 3.47
C TYR A 91 -15.95 -1.55 4.73
N THR A 92 -16.60 -2.68 4.53
CA THR A 92 -17.03 -3.59 5.60
C THR A 92 -16.63 -5.03 5.27
N PRO A 93 -16.60 -5.95 6.25
CA PRO A 93 -16.35 -7.37 6.00
C PRO A 93 -17.31 -7.99 4.98
N ASP A 94 -18.58 -7.63 5.03
CA ASP A 94 -19.62 -8.15 4.12
C ASP A 94 -19.25 -7.89 2.66
N MET A 95 -18.77 -6.68 2.35
CA MET A 95 -18.35 -6.29 1.00
C MET A 95 -17.15 -7.13 0.51
N ILE A 96 -16.29 -7.59 1.41
CA ILE A 96 -15.13 -8.43 1.11
C ILE A 96 -15.60 -9.87 0.85
N GLU A 97 -16.38 -10.44 1.78
CA GLU A 97 -16.83 -11.83 1.71
C GLU A 97 -17.76 -12.11 0.52
N GLU A 98 -18.46 -11.08 0.01
CA GLU A 98 -19.24 -11.16 -1.23
C GLU A 98 -18.38 -11.35 -2.49
N ARG A 99 -17.08 -11.04 -2.45
CA ARG A 99 -16.18 -11.00 -3.63
C ARG A 99 -15.12 -12.08 -3.63
N VAL A 100 -14.55 -12.37 -2.47
CA VAL A 100 -13.47 -13.35 -2.34
C VAL A 100 -13.57 -14.09 -1.01
N GLU A 101 -13.33 -15.39 -1.04
CA GLU A 101 -13.26 -16.20 0.16
C GLU A 101 -11.99 -15.88 0.95
N VAL A 102 -12.12 -15.53 2.23
CA VAL A 102 -10.99 -15.25 3.14
C VAL A 102 -10.91 -16.31 4.21
N HIS A 103 -9.79 -17.01 4.26
CA HIS A 103 -9.54 -18.07 5.24
C HIS A 103 -8.80 -17.55 6.47
N GLU A 104 -8.89 -18.33 7.56
CA GLU A 104 -8.11 -18.06 8.76
C GLU A 104 -6.61 -18.12 8.46
N GLY A 105 -5.88 -17.08 8.85
CA GLY A 105 -4.43 -16.99 8.65
C GLY A 105 -3.99 -16.52 7.26
N ASP A 106 -4.91 -16.05 6.44
CA ASP A 106 -4.59 -15.43 5.15
C ASP A 106 -3.85 -14.09 5.31
N ILE A 107 -3.19 -13.70 4.24
CA ILE A 107 -2.85 -12.32 3.93
C ILE A 107 -4.07 -11.72 3.21
N LEU A 108 -4.45 -10.48 3.57
CA LEU A 108 -5.58 -9.81 2.94
C LEU A 108 -5.11 -8.55 2.21
N ILE A 109 -5.36 -8.45 0.92
CA ILE A 109 -5.06 -7.24 0.14
C ILE A 109 -6.36 -6.60 -0.33
N ILE A 110 -6.56 -5.34 0.07
CA ILE A 110 -7.71 -4.53 -0.31
C ILE A 110 -7.31 -3.66 -1.51
N HIS A 111 -7.94 -3.90 -2.63
CA HIS A 111 -7.83 -3.09 -3.83
C HIS A 111 -9.03 -2.15 -3.91
N THR A 112 -8.79 -0.86 -3.86
CA THR A 112 -9.80 0.19 -3.96
C THR A 112 -9.71 0.96 -5.27
N GLY A 113 -8.69 0.66 -6.10
CA GLY A 113 -8.38 1.40 -7.31
C GLY A 113 -7.64 2.72 -7.05
N TYR A 114 -7.35 3.06 -5.79
CA TYR A 114 -6.69 4.33 -5.45
C TYR A 114 -5.22 4.37 -5.87
N HIS A 115 -4.56 3.22 -6.09
CA HIS A 115 -3.22 3.21 -6.69
C HIS A 115 -3.19 3.88 -8.07
N HIS A 116 -4.32 3.99 -8.79
CA HIS A 116 -4.42 4.74 -10.04
C HIS A 116 -4.30 6.25 -9.85
N PHE A 117 -4.39 6.77 -8.62
CA PHE A 117 -4.06 8.15 -8.27
C PHE A 117 -2.62 8.29 -7.77
N GLY A 118 -1.86 7.21 -7.73
CA GLY A 118 -0.45 7.20 -7.34
C GLY A 118 0.44 8.10 -8.20
N TRP A 119 1.59 8.47 -7.68
CA TRP A 119 2.53 9.39 -8.34
C TRP A 119 3.07 8.89 -9.68
N ASP A 120 3.11 7.59 -9.86
CA ASP A 120 3.58 6.90 -11.07
C ASP A 120 2.51 6.83 -12.18
N GLN A 121 1.27 7.14 -11.85
CA GLN A 121 0.14 7.07 -12.77
C GLN A 121 0.02 8.33 -13.64
N PRO A 122 -0.52 8.24 -14.88
CA PRO A 122 -0.67 9.37 -15.78
C PRO A 122 -1.48 10.54 -15.17
N TYR A 123 -2.47 10.20 -14.35
CA TYR A 123 -3.39 11.15 -13.72
C TYR A 123 -3.21 11.19 -12.19
N GLY A 124 -1.97 11.00 -11.72
CA GLY A 124 -1.66 11.02 -10.30
C GLY A 124 -2.23 12.23 -9.56
N ASN A 125 -2.85 11.98 -8.43
CA ASN A 125 -3.43 12.99 -7.54
C ASN A 125 -3.12 12.61 -6.09
N GLU A 126 -2.08 13.24 -5.54
CA GLU A 126 -1.58 12.91 -4.21
C GLU A 126 -2.62 13.15 -3.11
N VAL A 127 -3.44 14.21 -3.23
CA VAL A 127 -4.49 14.50 -2.23
C VAL A 127 -5.53 13.38 -2.24
N ARG A 128 -5.99 12.96 -3.41
CA ARG A 128 -6.96 11.88 -3.51
C ARG A 128 -6.37 10.57 -3.00
N TYR A 129 -5.14 10.26 -3.39
CA TYR A 129 -4.42 9.05 -3.02
C TYR A 129 -4.16 8.93 -1.52
N MET A 130 -3.78 10.03 -0.84
CA MET A 130 -3.38 10.03 0.57
C MET A 130 -4.47 10.48 1.54
N VAL A 131 -5.46 11.26 1.07
CA VAL A 131 -6.36 12.01 1.96
C VAL A 131 -7.83 11.67 1.76
N MET A 132 -8.20 11.13 0.59
CA MET A 132 -9.61 10.91 0.25
C MET A 132 -9.96 9.44 0.01
N HIS A 133 -8.99 8.53 0.12
CA HIS A 133 -9.24 7.10 -0.11
C HIS A 133 -10.25 6.52 0.89
N PRO A 134 -10.98 5.46 0.51
CA PRO A 134 -11.88 4.76 1.43
C PRO A 134 -11.08 4.07 2.55
N GLY A 135 -11.79 3.72 3.62
CA GLY A 135 -11.18 2.99 4.73
C GLY A 135 -12.19 2.10 5.45
N PRO A 136 -11.75 1.28 6.41
CA PRO A 136 -12.60 0.33 7.10
C PRO A 136 -13.47 0.95 8.19
N ASP A 137 -14.55 0.24 8.54
CA ASP A 137 -15.27 0.42 9.78
C ASP A 137 -14.67 -0.43 10.93
N ALA A 138 -15.18 -0.24 12.17
CA ALA A 138 -14.70 -1.01 13.33
C ALA A 138 -14.98 -2.51 13.22
N ARG A 139 -16.02 -2.94 12.49
CA ARG A 139 -16.33 -4.36 12.29
C ARG A 139 -15.23 -5.06 11.51
N PHE A 140 -14.62 -4.35 10.55
CA PHE A 140 -13.50 -4.88 9.78
C PHE A 140 -12.28 -5.21 10.67
N ALA A 141 -11.92 -4.33 11.61
CA ALA A 141 -10.82 -4.60 12.54
C ALA A 141 -11.07 -5.86 13.39
N HIS A 142 -12.29 -6.01 13.93
CA HIS A 142 -12.67 -7.21 14.69
C HIS A 142 -12.70 -8.47 13.81
N TRP A 143 -13.22 -8.36 12.61
CA TRP A 143 -13.26 -9.47 11.65
C TRP A 143 -11.84 -9.93 11.25
N CYS A 144 -10.90 -9.01 11.05
CA CYS A 144 -9.50 -9.36 10.80
C CYS A 144 -8.88 -10.16 11.97
N GLU A 145 -9.22 -9.79 13.22
CA GLU A 145 -8.80 -10.55 14.39
C GLU A 145 -9.42 -11.94 14.43
N GLU A 146 -10.72 -12.08 14.17
CA GLU A 146 -11.43 -13.36 14.11
C GLU A 146 -10.87 -14.28 13.02
N LYS A 147 -10.55 -13.72 11.85
CA LYS A 147 -9.91 -14.42 10.72
C LYS A 147 -8.41 -14.68 10.96
N LYS A 148 -7.82 -14.11 12.02
CA LYS A 148 -6.37 -14.19 12.29
C LYS A 148 -5.52 -13.77 11.10
N ILE A 149 -5.93 -12.70 10.42
CA ILE A 149 -5.19 -12.16 9.27
C ILE A 149 -3.74 -11.92 9.69
N LYS A 150 -2.78 -12.34 8.86
CA LYS A 150 -1.35 -12.13 9.13
C LYS A 150 -0.99 -10.65 8.98
N TRP A 151 -1.23 -10.14 7.80
CA TRP A 151 -1.07 -8.71 7.51
C TRP A 151 -2.04 -8.28 6.41
N ILE A 152 -2.32 -6.98 6.38
CA ILE A 152 -3.26 -6.36 5.44
C ILE A 152 -2.47 -5.52 4.46
N GLY A 153 -2.72 -5.65 3.16
CA GLY A 153 -2.21 -4.73 2.14
C GLY A 153 -3.31 -3.78 1.68
N VAL A 154 -2.97 -2.50 1.47
CA VAL A 154 -3.89 -1.51 0.90
C VAL A 154 -3.23 -0.77 -0.26
N ASP A 155 -4.00 -0.47 -1.30
CA ASP A 155 -3.53 0.20 -2.51
C ASP A 155 -3.58 1.75 -2.44
N CYS A 156 -3.54 2.27 -1.24
CA CYS A 156 -3.63 3.69 -0.92
C CYS A 156 -2.69 4.08 0.23
N GLY A 157 -2.76 5.31 0.69
CA GLY A 157 -1.80 5.91 1.61
C GLY A 157 -1.88 5.42 3.05
N SER A 158 -2.96 4.76 3.47
CA SER A 158 -3.08 4.19 4.82
C SER A 158 -4.09 3.06 4.89
N ALA A 159 -3.88 2.11 5.83
CA ALA A 159 -4.86 1.08 6.18
C ALA A 159 -6.02 1.62 7.04
N ASP A 160 -5.84 2.73 7.73
CA ASP A 160 -6.92 3.48 8.35
C ASP A 160 -7.63 4.37 7.33
N HIS A 161 -8.92 4.66 7.57
CA HIS A 161 -9.59 5.74 6.84
C HIS A 161 -8.88 7.07 7.13
N PRO A 162 -8.52 7.92 6.12
CA PRO A 162 -7.69 9.11 6.36
C PRO A 162 -8.31 10.05 7.38
N MET A 163 -9.63 10.20 7.39
CA MET A 163 -10.32 11.05 8.36
C MET A 163 -10.47 10.43 9.76
N ASN A 164 -10.00 9.19 9.94
CA ASN A 164 -9.80 8.56 11.25
C ASN A 164 -8.34 8.67 11.74
N THR A 165 -7.54 9.55 11.15
CA THR A 165 -6.14 9.80 11.47
C THR A 165 -5.89 11.29 11.75
N LYS A 166 -4.63 11.67 11.96
CA LYS A 166 -4.20 13.08 12.06
C LYS A 166 -4.46 13.90 10.80
N ILE A 167 -4.66 13.27 9.66
CA ILE A 167 -4.99 13.94 8.41
C ILE A 167 -6.24 14.81 8.59
N ARG A 168 -7.21 14.37 9.38
CA ARG A 168 -8.41 15.16 9.69
C ARG A 168 -8.09 16.55 10.26
N ASP A 169 -7.06 16.64 11.12
CA ASP A 169 -6.65 17.91 11.73
C ASP A 169 -5.83 18.78 10.75
N TRP A 170 -5.05 18.16 9.89
CA TRP A 170 -4.15 18.84 8.94
C TRP A 170 -4.84 19.30 7.67
N MET A 171 -5.93 18.61 7.27
CA MET A 171 -6.67 18.85 6.04
C MET A 171 -8.16 19.19 6.36
N PRO A 172 -8.42 20.35 6.99
CA PRO A 172 -9.76 20.68 7.47
C PRO A 172 -10.81 20.86 6.36
N ALA A 173 -10.40 21.22 5.16
CA ALA A 173 -11.31 21.32 4.01
C ALA A 173 -11.82 19.92 3.62
N GLN A 174 -10.93 18.94 3.46
CA GLN A 174 -11.30 17.56 3.14
C GLN A 174 -12.04 16.89 4.30
N ALA A 175 -11.74 17.26 5.55
CA ALA A 175 -12.52 16.80 6.70
C ALA A 175 -13.97 17.31 6.67
N ALA A 176 -14.19 18.55 6.26
CA ALA A 176 -15.53 19.11 6.07
C ALA A 176 -16.26 18.45 4.90
N ASP A 177 -15.58 18.19 3.79
CA ASP A 177 -16.13 17.46 2.64
C ASP A 177 -16.55 16.04 3.04
N CYS A 178 -15.70 15.33 3.79
CA CYS A 178 -15.99 14.00 4.33
C CYS A 178 -17.18 14.02 5.31
N ASP A 179 -17.25 15.02 6.20
CA ASP A 179 -18.37 15.15 7.13
C ASP A 179 -19.70 15.36 6.39
N ALA A 180 -19.72 16.21 5.37
CA ALA A 180 -20.89 16.43 4.52
C ALA A 180 -21.29 15.15 3.77
N TYR A 181 -20.30 14.44 3.20
CA TYR A 181 -20.52 13.16 2.54
C TYR A 181 -21.10 12.11 3.49
N PHE A 182 -20.59 12.00 4.72
CA PHE A 182 -21.08 11.06 5.72
C PHE A 182 -22.50 11.37 6.17
N GLN A 183 -22.84 12.64 6.34
CA GLN A 183 -24.20 13.05 6.69
C GLN A 183 -25.19 12.68 5.57
N GLU A 184 -24.82 12.89 4.31
CA GLU A 184 -25.65 12.57 3.15
C GLU A 184 -25.80 11.04 2.97
N THR A 185 -24.70 10.30 3.04
CA THR A 185 -24.64 8.87 2.69
C THR A 185 -25.04 7.97 3.85
N TYR A 186 -24.58 8.26 5.06
CA TYR A 186 -24.77 7.40 6.25
C TYR A 186 -25.70 8.00 7.30
N GLY A 187 -26.15 9.26 7.13
CA GLY A 187 -27.01 9.95 8.10
C GLY A 187 -26.33 10.27 9.42
N LYS A 188 -24.97 10.31 9.45
CA LYS A 188 -24.14 10.54 10.63
C LYS A 188 -23.00 11.48 10.29
N SER A 189 -22.58 12.29 11.25
CA SER A 189 -21.39 13.12 11.12
C SER A 189 -20.09 12.32 11.25
N LEU A 190 -18.99 12.86 10.76
CA LEU A 190 -17.66 12.26 10.86
C LEU A 190 -17.28 11.87 12.30
N PRO A 191 -17.48 12.72 13.36
CA PRO A 191 -17.17 12.32 14.72
C PRO A 191 -18.15 11.30 15.33
N GLU A 192 -19.33 11.09 14.75
CA GLU A 192 -20.26 10.02 15.16
C GLU A 192 -19.87 8.66 14.55
N ILE A 193 -19.26 8.66 13.37
CA ILE A 193 -18.74 7.45 12.73
C ILE A 193 -17.38 7.09 13.29
N PHE A 194 -16.44 8.04 13.30
CA PHE A 194 -15.09 7.85 13.86
C PHE A 194 -14.97 8.55 15.21
N THR A 195 -15.39 7.84 16.26
CA THR A 195 -15.30 8.30 17.64
C THR A 195 -13.83 8.29 18.13
N LYS A 196 -13.54 8.95 19.22
CA LYS A 196 -12.16 9.11 19.73
C LYS A 196 -11.48 7.79 20.09
N ASP A 197 -12.23 6.81 20.54
CA ASP A 197 -11.77 5.46 20.88
C ASP A 197 -11.46 4.61 19.65
N MET A 198 -11.99 4.97 18.49
CA MET A 198 -11.70 4.34 17.20
C MET A 198 -10.50 4.96 16.47
N TYR A 199 -9.91 6.03 17.01
CA TYR A 199 -8.81 6.75 16.37
C TYR A 199 -7.67 5.81 15.97
N GLN A 200 -7.29 5.85 14.69
CA GLN A 200 -6.26 5.00 14.09
C GLN A 200 -6.39 3.51 14.48
N MET A 201 -7.60 2.98 14.40
CA MET A 201 -7.91 1.63 14.90
C MET A 201 -7.10 0.53 14.22
N MET A 202 -6.75 0.68 12.95
CA MET A 202 -5.94 -0.31 12.24
C MET A 202 -4.49 -0.34 12.76
N HIS A 203 -4.01 0.76 13.32
CA HIS A 203 -2.72 0.82 14.03
C HIS A 203 -2.86 0.46 15.51
N LEU A 204 -3.70 1.19 16.24
CA LEU A 204 -3.75 1.09 17.71
C LEU A 204 -4.40 -0.19 18.23
N TRP A 205 -5.36 -0.77 17.48
CA TRP A 205 -6.00 -2.02 17.90
C TRP A 205 -5.31 -3.25 17.32
N MET A 206 -4.78 -3.17 16.07
CA MET A 206 -4.30 -4.34 15.34
C MET A 206 -2.83 -4.66 15.65
N PHE A 207 -1.95 -3.68 15.78
CA PHE A 207 -0.52 -3.95 16.04
C PHE A 207 -0.29 -4.70 17.37
N PRO A 208 -0.99 -4.38 18.48
CA PRO A 208 -0.89 -5.20 19.70
C PRO A 208 -1.32 -6.66 19.55
N LYS A 209 -2.03 -6.99 18.48
CA LYS A 209 -2.50 -8.34 18.13
C LYS A 209 -1.61 -9.03 17.11
N GLY A 210 -0.54 -8.38 16.65
CA GLY A 210 0.37 -8.87 15.64
C GLY A 210 -0.20 -8.82 14.21
N ILE A 211 -1.32 -8.11 13.99
CA ILE A 211 -1.87 -7.84 12.65
C ILE A 211 -1.33 -6.50 12.20
N ILE A 212 -0.37 -6.52 11.29
CA ILE A 212 0.27 -5.33 10.74
C ILE A 212 -0.22 -5.06 9.33
N HIS A 213 0.23 -3.99 8.69
CA HIS A 213 -0.21 -3.69 7.34
C HIS A 213 0.89 -3.15 6.43
N ALA A 214 0.73 -3.44 5.14
CA ALA A 214 1.50 -2.86 4.06
C ALA A 214 0.67 -1.79 3.36
N GLU A 215 1.25 -0.63 3.12
CA GLU A 215 0.60 0.50 2.49
C GLU A 215 1.19 0.78 1.12
N CYS A 216 0.44 1.49 0.27
CA CYS A 216 0.83 1.81 -1.10
C CYS A 216 1.14 0.56 -1.95
N VAL A 217 0.37 -0.51 -1.80
CA VAL A 217 0.39 -1.64 -2.72
C VAL A 217 -0.09 -1.17 -4.10
N GLY A 218 0.45 -1.70 -5.17
CA GLY A 218 0.09 -1.27 -6.53
C GLY A 218 0.73 -2.16 -7.59
N GLY A 219 1.50 -1.57 -8.50
CA GLY A 219 2.10 -2.34 -9.59
C GLY A 219 1.05 -2.97 -10.49
N ASP A 220 1.11 -4.28 -10.64
CA ASP A 220 0.20 -5.06 -11.49
C ASP A 220 -0.99 -5.67 -10.69
N ILE A 221 -1.41 -5.06 -9.60
CA ILE A 221 -2.47 -5.59 -8.70
C ILE A 221 -3.80 -5.82 -9.42
N ASP A 222 -4.16 -4.99 -10.41
CA ASP A 222 -5.39 -5.12 -11.21
C ASP A 222 -5.52 -6.49 -11.91
N LEU A 223 -4.40 -7.18 -12.13
CA LEU A 223 -4.41 -8.52 -12.72
C LEU A 223 -4.96 -9.59 -11.78
N LEU A 224 -4.92 -9.34 -10.46
CA LEU A 224 -5.12 -10.33 -9.42
C LEU A 224 -6.37 -10.10 -8.57
N VAL A 225 -7.20 -9.12 -8.92
CA VAL A 225 -8.40 -8.78 -8.17
C VAL A 225 -9.42 -9.93 -8.09
N ASN A 226 -10.07 -10.06 -6.95
CA ASN A 226 -11.03 -11.11 -6.60
C ASN A 226 -10.46 -12.53 -6.78
N ARG A 227 -9.18 -12.70 -6.38
CA ARG A 227 -8.48 -13.99 -6.47
C ARG A 227 -7.80 -14.35 -5.16
N ARG A 228 -7.61 -15.64 -4.99
CA ARG A 228 -6.69 -16.20 -3.99
C ARG A 228 -5.38 -16.58 -4.71
N VAL A 229 -4.26 -16.16 -4.15
CA VAL A 229 -2.93 -16.33 -4.73
C VAL A 229 -1.87 -16.36 -3.63
N GLN A 230 -0.70 -16.92 -3.88
CA GLN A 230 0.43 -16.79 -2.96
C GLN A 230 1.03 -15.39 -3.08
N VAL A 231 1.21 -14.71 -1.93
CA VAL A 231 1.84 -13.38 -1.87
C VAL A 231 2.99 -13.39 -0.88
N GLY A 232 4.04 -12.63 -1.17
CA GLY A 232 5.14 -12.37 -0.23
C GLY A 232 5.46 -10.88 -0.18
N CYS A 233 5.68 -10.40 1.04
CA CYS A 233 6.18 -9.06 1.34
C CYS A 233 7.63 -9.18 1.82
N PHE A 234 8.56 -8.47 1.17
CA PHE A 234 10.00 -8.59 1.43
C PHE A 234 10.61 -7.24 1.85
N PRO A 235 10.45 -6.85 3.13
CA PRO A 235 11.12 -5.69 3.70
C PRO A 235 12.60 -5.97 3.94
N TRP A 236 13.38 -4.95 4.23
CA TRP A 236 14.73 -5.14 4.76
C TRP A 236 14.66 -5.88 6.10
N ARG A 237 15.64 -6.71 6.40
CA ARG A 237 15.80 -7.30 7.75
C ARG A 237 16.34 -6.22 8.70
N PHE A 238 15.46 -5.29 9.05
CA PHE A 238 15.80 -4.06 9.76
C PHE A 238 15.66 -4.25 11.27
N VAL A 239 16.81 -4.33 11.97
CA VAL A 239 16.85 -4.40 13.44
C VAL A 239 16.39 -3.07 14.02
N ASP A 240 15.54 -3.10 15.03
CA ASP A 240 14.85 -1.94 15.59
C ASP A 240 14.01 -1.15 14.56
N GLY A 241 13.73 -1.75 13.39
CA GLY A 241 12.90 -1.15 12.36
C GLY A 241 11.44 -1.14 12.76
N GLU A 242 10.86 0.05 12.87
CA GLU A 242 9.42 0.24 13.14
C GLU A 242 8.58 0.04 11.87
N SER A 243 9.19 0.17 10.71
CA SER A 243 8.65 -0.03 9.38
C SER A 243 9.80 -0.24 8.40
N SER A 244 9.52 -0.67 7.18
CA SER A 244 10.51 -0.76 6.10
C SER A 244 9.85 -0.70 4.73
N ILE A 245 10.46 0.04 3.80
CA ILE A 245 10.11 -0.15 2.38
C ILE A 245 10.23 -1.62 2.02
N ALA A 246 9.30 -2.10 1.19
CA ALA A 246 9.20 -3.51 0.86
C ALA A 246 8.94 -3.74 -0.63
N ARG A 247 9.36 -4.90 -1.13
CA ARG A 247 8.91 -5.42 -2.40
C ARG A 247 7.84 -6.47 -2.14
N ILE A 248 6.64 -6.23 -2.67
CA ILE A 248 5.50 -7.15 -2.56
C ILE A 248 5.29 -7.81 -3.91
N VAL A 249 5.17 -9.13 -3.91
CA VAL A 249 4.99 -9.91 -5.13
C VAL A 249 3.96 -11.00 -4.93
N ALA A 250 3.15 -11.25 -5.95
CA ALA A 250 2.37 -12.48 -6.05
C ALA A 250 3.15 -13.55 -6.81
N MET A 251 2.92 -14.80 -6.44
CA MET A 251 3.58 -15.97 -7.00
C MET A 251 2.54 -16.87 -7.65
N VAL A 252 2.67 -17.10 -8.95
CA VAL A 252 1.75 -17.88 -9.77
C VAL A 252 2.49 -18.96 -10.57
N ASP A 253 1.76 -19.91 -11.14
CA ASP A 253 2.37 -20.86 -12.05
C ASP A 253 2.59 -20.25 -13.45
N GLU A 254 3.26 -20.99 -14.35
CA GLU A 254 3.59 -20.53 -15.70
C GLU A 254 2.33 -20.31 -16.54
N TYR A 255 1.33 -21.18 -16.42
CA TYR A 255 0.11 -21.09 -17.21
C TYR A 255 -0.71 -19.88 -16.80
N GLU A 256 -0.96 -19.71 -15.51
CA GLU A 256 -1.65 -18.56 -14.95
C GLU A 256 -0.94 -17.26 -15.30
N TYR A 257 0.39 -17.23 -15.22
CA TYR A 257 1.20 -16.06 -15.59
C TYR A 257 0.94 -15.63 -17.04
N GLN A 258 0.95 -16.56 -18.00
CA GLN A 258 0.72 -16.24 -19.40
C GLN A 258 -0.70 -15.69 -19.63
N GLU A 259 -1.70 -16.24 -18.96
CA GLU A 259 -3.07 -15.77 -19.02
C GLU A 259 -3.18 -14.32 -18.48
N LEU A 260 -2.58 -14.05 -17.32
CA LEU A 260 -2.58 -12.73 -16.70
C LEU A 260 -1.82 -11.70 -17.55
N MET A 261 -0.66 -12.06 -18.09
CA MET A 261 0.12 -11.16 -18.96
C MET A 261 -0.59 -10.84 -20.28
N ALA A 262 -1.40 -11.75 -20.81
CA ALA A 262 -2.23 -11.45 -21.98
C ALA A 262 -3.25 -10.32 -21.68
N ARG A 263 -3.77 -10.25 -20.45
CA ARG A 263 -4.69 -9.21 -19.99
C ARG A 263 -3.98 -7.89 -19.68
N LYS A 264 -2.68 -7.92 -19.35
CA LYS A 264 -1.90 -6.71 -19.00
C LYS A 264 -1.89 -5.66 -20.11
N ALA A 265 -1.97 -6.09 -21.36
CA ALA A 265 -2.01 -5.17 -22.52
C ALA A 265 -3.22 -4.22 -22.50
N ASP A 266 -4.30 -4.62 -21.84
CA ASP A 266 -5.57 -3.87 -21.75
C ASP A 266 -5.62 -2.95 -20.51
N LEU A 267 -4.66 -3.07 -19.59
CA LEU A 267 -4.61 -2.26 -18.37
C LEU A 267 -3.98 -0.87 -18.62
N PRO A 268 -4.34 0.13 -17.80
CA PRO A 268 -3.69 1.43 -17.81
C PRO A 268 -2.18 1.30 -17.58
N LYS A 269 -1.39 1.99 -18.40
CA LYS A 269 0.08 2.00 -18.24
C LYS A 269 0.48 3.12 -17.29
N THR A 270 1.47 2.86 -16.44
CA THR A 270 2.11 3.90 -15.65
C THR A 270 2.80 4.91 -16.57
N LYS A 271 3.06 6.13 -16.09
CA LYS A 271 3.78 7.14 -16.89
C LYS A 271 5.26 6.80 -17.10
N PHE A 272 5.75 5.74 -16.47
CA PHE A 272 7.12 5.24 -16.64
C PHE A 272 7.19 4.00 -17.52
N GLY A 273 6.05 3.48 -17.99
CA GLY A 273 5.98 2.18 -18.65
C GLY A 273 6.34 1.05 -17.67
N ASP A 274 6.72 -0.09 -18.20
CA ASP A 274 7.34 -1.12 -17.36
C ASP A 274 8.66 -0.61 -16.79
N CYS A 275 8.97 -0.95 -15.54
CA CYS A 275 10.18 -0.46 -14.86
C CYS A 275 11.51 -0.86 -15.55
N TYR A 276 11.45 -1.71 -16.55
CA TYR A 276 12.55 -2.12 -17.43
C TYR A 276 12.52 -1.46 -18.81
N ASP A 277 11.58 -0.51 -19.04
CA ASP A 277 11.52 0.22 -20.31
C ASP A 277 12.81 1.05 -20.47
N PRO A 278 13.50 0.97 -21.61
CA PRO A 278 14.66 1.80 -21.91
C PRO A 278 14.43 3.31 -21.74
N VAL A 279 13.21 3.79 -21.91
CA VAL A 279 12.82 5.19 -21.66
C VAL A 279 13.04 5.61 -20.20
N HIS A 280 12.88 4.68 -19.27
CA HIS A 280 13.16 4.93 -17.85
C HIS A 280 14.65 5.18 -17.60
N VAL A 281 15.51 4.42 -18.25
CA VAL A 281 16.99 4.58 -18.17
C VAL A 281 17.42 5.93 -18.77
N GLU A 282 16.80 6.40 -19.85
CA GLU A 282 17.07 7.71 -20.44
C GLU A 282 16.73 8.87 -19.50
N ARG A 283 15.62 8.78 -18.74
CA ARG A 283 15.21 9.79 -17.75
C ARG A 283 16.22 9.97 -16.63
N LEU A 284 16.86 8.90 -16.19
CA LEU A 284 17.91 8.94 -15.17
C LEU A 284 19.26 9.44 -15.73
N GLY A 285 19.31 9.89 -16.98
CA GLY A 285 20.54 10.35 -17.65
C GLY A 285 21.49 9.19 -17.98
N GLY A 286 20.99 7.96 -17.87
CA GLY A 286 21.70 6.75 -18.23
C GLY A 286 21.39 6.35 -19.67
N ARG A 287 21.84 7.08 -20.66
CA ARG A 287 22.01 6.45 -21.97
C ARG A 287 22.96 5.29 -21.76
N GLY A 288 22.47 4.09 -22.06
CA GLY A 288 23.30 2.87 -22.05
C GLY A 288 24.58 3.12 -22.86
N ARG A 289 25.60 3.59 -22.19
CA ARG A 289 26.93 3.57 -22.74
C ARG A 289 27.51 2.23 -22.33
N THR A 290 27.50 1.32 -23.27
CA THR A 290 28.48 0.23 -23.27
C THR A 290 29.86 0.86 -23.33
N TYR A 291 30.62 0.73 -22.27
CA TYR A 291 32.04 0.96 -22.27
C TYR A 291 32.74 -0.27 -22.77
#